data_d77ec7accd6b398f009ea608c9bffaec
#
_entry.id   d77ec7accd6b398f009ea608c9bffaec
#
_cell.length_a   1.000
_cell.length_b   1.000
_cell.length_c   1.000
_cell.angle_alpha   90.00
_cell.angle_beta   90.00
_cell.angle_gamma   90.00
#
_symmetry.space_group_name_H-M   'P 1'
#
loop_
_entity.id
_entity.type
_entity.pdbx_description
1 polymer ?
#
loop_
_entity_poly.entity_id
_entity_poly.type
_entity_poly.pdbx_seq_one_letter_code
_entity_poly.pdbx_strand_id
1 'polypeptide(L)'
;MRKIRHSLTILFILLAASSAMEAQKTLTLDEAIMEALENNYSLKITRNDLKISENNVTLAPFLPTVTGTGRQQQTDNTTSSSSSDPSVNRTNQYSAGASLNWRIFDGLGMFTTYSRQEQLLDMSNQRVKIEVETLITRVCTEYYNIIVQQNYLESSVTSLALSRSRYENAEEKYLLGVISGLELQQAKIDLNADSSEILSQYETVNNAYIRFTKLLNAGLQMTFNIQDTIILAPEMNIDSLRGRTVRYNNQLILARQGEMVSQQDLDLVRALRYPTVNFSTGYNYNRLQYPWEANSYNQTNGFNWGFNMTWNIFTGFETKRKISNARLELENSRLAYQDIENEILGDLELLYNAYINGITVTNFETESAEVARTSLEIAMERYRLGSLSGLEFREYQNNYLNAINRKLTALYRAKVSEIGLRLLAGELTE
;
A
#
# COMPACT_ATOMS: atom_id res chain seq x y z
N MET A 1 -44.26 32.71 -37.69
CA MET A 1 -42.84 32.65 -37.24
C MET A 1 -42.66 32.30 -35.73
N ARG A 2 -43.60 32.57 -34.84
CA ARG A 2 -43.46 32.26 -33.38
C ARG A 2 -43.59 30.75 -33.03
N LYS A 3 -44.40 29.97 -33.74
CA LYS A 3 -44.61 28.52 -33.49
C LYS A 3 -43.41 27.64 -33.95
N ILE A 4 -42.63 28.06 -34.93
CA ILE A 4 -41.43 27.32 -35.43
C ILE A 4 -40.27 27.46 -34.46
N ARG A 5 -40.13 28.59 -33.74
CA ARG A 5 -39.07 28.78 -32.72
C ARG A 5 -39.25 27.90 -31.48
N HIS A 6 -40.48 27.60 -31.08
CA HIS A 6 -40.71 26.70 -29.93
C HIS A 6 -40.49 25.22 -30.27
N SER A 7 -40.73 24.79 -31.52
CA SER A 7 -40.46 23.43 -31.94
C SER A 7 -38.94 23.19 -32.08
N LEU A 8 -38.13 24.18 -32.48
CA LEU A 8 -36.68 24.06 -32.56
C LEU A 8 -36.01 24.03 -31.16
N THR A 9 -36.55 24.80 -30.18
CA THR A 9 -36.05 24.78 -28.80
C THR A 9 -36.36 23.47 -28.10
N ILE A 10 -37.52 22.87 -28.33
CA ILE A 10 -37.85 21.55 -27.75
C ILE A 10 -37.03 20.44 -28.41
N LEU A 11 -36.75 20.52 -29.70
CA LEU A 11 -35.87 19.56 -30.40
C LEU A 11 -34.42 19.66 -29.88
N PHE A 12 -33.94 20.88 -29.60
CA PHE A 12 -32.58 21.10 -29.05
C PHE A 12 -32.45 20.63 -27.59
N ILE A 13 -33.53 20.76 -26.78
CA ILE A 13 -33.55 20.25 -25.39
C ILE A 13 -33.65 18.71 -25.38
N LEU A 14 -34.36 18.10 -26.33
CA LEU A 14 -34.40 16.64 -26.52
C LEU A 14 -33.08 16.06 -27.02
N LEU A 15 -32.35 16.78 -27.91
CA LEU A 15 -31.00 16.38 -28.32
C LEU A 15 -29.95 16.58 -27.20
N ALA A 16 -30.09 17.59 -26.35
CA ALA A 16 -29.19 17.81 -25.21
C ALA A 16 -29.44 16.80 -24.07
N ALA A 17 -30.66 16.27 -23.94
CA ALA A 17 -30.98 15.23 -22.97
C ALA A 17 -30.47 13.82 -23.39
N SER A 18 -30.19 13.60 -24.66
CA SER A 18 -29.65 12.32 -25.17
C SER A 18 -28.12 12.19 -25.01
N SER A 19 -27.41 13.26 -24.67
CA SER A 19 -25.96 13.24 -24.43
C SER A 19 -25.56 13.01 -22.97
N ALA A 20 -26.51 12.81 -22.04
CA ALA A 20 -26.25 12.55 -20.62
C ALA A 20 -26.50 11.09 -20.19
N MET A 21 -26.69 10.17 -21.15
CA MET A 21 -26.51 8.75 -20.88
C MET A 21 -25.03 8.43 -21.09
N GLU A 22 -24.17 8.84 -20.14
CA GLU A 22 -22.86 8.21 -20.00
C GLU A 22 -23.13 6.72 -19.86
N ALA A 23 -22.84 5.97 -20.92
CA ALA A 23 -22.88 4.53 -20.88
C ALA A 23 -21.94 4.13 -19.73
N GLN A 24 -22.46 3.52 -18.68
CA GLN A 24 -21.67 2.99 -17.57
C GLN A 24 -20.56 2.12 -18.19
N LYS A 25 -19.31 2.58 -18.07
CA LYS A 25 -18.16 1.88 -18.62
C LYS A 25 -18.09 0.52 -17.91
N THR A 26 -18.23 -0.56 -18.66
CA THR A 26 -17.90 -1.89 -18.14
C THR A 26 -16.42 -1.93 -17.85
N LEU A 27 -16.05 -2.24 -16.62
CA LEU A 27 -14.66 -2.29 -16.18
C LEU A 27 -14.29 -3.75 -15.95
N THR A 28 -13.31 -4.24 -16.72
CA THR A 28 -12.72 -5.56 -16.53
C THR A 28 -11.69 -5.53 -15.41
N LEU A 29 -11.33 -6.70 -14.87
CA LEU A 29 -10.31 -6.79 -13.82
C LEU A 29 -8.96 -6.24 -14.29
N ASP A 30 -8.55 -6.58 -15.51
CA ASP A 30 -7.27 -6.12 -16.07
C ASP A 30 -7.22 -4.59 -16.26
N GLU A 31 -8.31 -3.99 -16.73
CA GLU A 31 -8.42 -2.54 -16.83
C GLU A 31 -8.36 -1.88 -15.45
N ALA A 32 -9.02 -2.47 -14.45
CA ALA A 32 -8.99 -1.98 -13.08
C ALA A 32 -7.58 -2.04 -12.48
N ILE A 33 -6.85 -3.13 -12.71
CA ILE A 33 -5.45 -3.28 -12.27
C ILE A 33 -4.58 -2.21 -12.94
N MET A 34 -4.70 -2.02 -14.26
CA MET A 34 -3.92 -1.00 -14.98
C MET A 34 -4.20 0.40 -14.46
N GLU A 35 -5.47 0.75 -14.26
CA GLU A 35 -5.86 2.06 -13.72
C GLU A 35 -5.34 2.29 -12.30
N ALA A 36 -5.39 1.26 -11.43
CA ALA A 36 -4.82 1.32 -10.09
C ALA A 36 -3.30 1.52 -10.13
N LEU A 37 -2.57 0.76 -10.97
CA LEU A 37 -1.11 0.85 -11.10
C LEU A 37 -0.65 2.22 -11.64
N GLU A 38 -1.47 2.90 -12.43
CA GLU A 38 -1.19 4.24 -12.94
C GLU A 38 -1.53 5.33 -11.91
N ASN A 39 -2.64 5.19 -11.20
CA ASN A 39 -3.21 6.31 -10.44
C ASN A 39 -3.01 6.23 -8.94
N ASN A 40 -2.76 5.05 -8.35
CA ASN A 40 -2.69 4.87 -6.90
C ASN A 40 -1.59 5.72 -6.25
N TYR A 41 -1.94 6.47 -5.19
CA TYR A 41 -1.01 7.36 -4.51
C TYR A 41 0.07 6.61 -3.72
N SER A 42 -0.24 5.48 -3.09
CA SER A 42 0.76 4.71 -2.34
C SER A 42 1.88 4.23 -3.26
N LEU A 43 1.52 3.69 -4.43
CA LEU A 43 2.49 3.27 -5.43
C LEU A 43 3.30 4.45 -5.99
N LYS A 44 2.67 5.62 -6.21
CA LYS A 44 3.39 6.85 -6.63
C LYS A 44 4.40 7.30 -5.59
N ILE A 45 4.05 7.23 -4.30
CA ILE A 45 4.96 7.55 -3.19
C ILE A 45 6.15 6.58 -3.20
N THR A 46 5.89 5.27 -3.25
CA THR A 46 6.97 4.26 -3.26
C THR A 46 7.88 4.40 -4.48
N ARG A 47 7.34 4.78 -5.65
CA ARG A 47 8.16 5.11 -6.84
C ARG A 47 9.00 6.39 -6.64
N ASN A 48 8.51 7.37 -5.90
CA ASN A 48 9.31 8.55 -5.55
C ASN A 48 10.43 8.19 -4.56
N ASP A 49 10.17 7.29 -3.58
CA ASP A 49 11.20 6.79 -2.67
C ASP A 49 12.30 6.02 -3.43
N LEU A 50 11.93 5.29 -4.49
CA LEU A 50 12.91 4.68 -5.40
C LEU A 50 13.78 5.75 -6.05
N LYS A 51 13.21 6.83 -6.61
CA LYS A 51 13.98 7.94 -7.20
C LYS A 51 14.89 8.63 -6.19
N ILE A 52 14.44 8.75 -4.93
CA ILE A 52 15.28 9.27 -3.84
C ILE A 52 16.48 8.34 -3.62
N SER A 53 16.25 7.01 -3.63
CA SER A 53 17.32 6.02 -3.51
C SER A 53 18.28 6.06 -4.71
N GLU A 54 17.79 6.25 -5.93
CA GLU A 54 18.60 6.49 -7.14
C GLU A 54 19.49 7.72 -6.98
N ASN A 55 18.93 8.84 -6.52
CA ASN A 55 19.69 10.08 -6.28
C ASN A 55 20.75 9.93 -5.19
N ASN A 56 20.59 9.00 -4.25
CA ASN A 56 21.53 8.74 -3.18
C ASN A 56 22.74 7.91 -3.64
N VAL A 57 22.66 7.19 -4.78
CA VAL A 57 23.80 6.49 -5.38
C VAL A 57 24.67 7.51 -6.11
N THR A 58 25.61 8.09 -5.39
CA THR A 58 26.49 9.16 -5.92
C THR A 58 27.96 8.85 -5.70
N LEU A 59 28.82 9.49 -6.50
CA LEU A 59 30.26 9.45 -6.31
C LEU A 59 30.76 10.38 -5.19
N ALA A 60 29.86 11.03 -4.46
CA ALA A 60 30.19 11.99 -3.40
C ALA A 60 31.22 11.48 -2.37
N PRO A 61 31.21 10.18 -1.95
CA PRO A 61 32.25 9.65 -1.04
C PRO A 61 33.68 9.74 -1.59
N PHE A 62 33.82 9.81 -2.92
CA PHE A 62 35.14 9.83 -3.61
C PHE A 62 35.55 11.24 -4.06
N LEU A 63 34.66 12.21 -3.98
CA LEU A 63 34.89 13.56 -4.48
C LEU A 63 35.28 14.53 -3.36
N PRO A 64 36.07 15.56 -3.68
CA PRO A 64 36.36 16.60 -2.73
C PRO A 64 35.16 17.50 -2.47
N THR A 65 35.11 18.09 -1.27
CA THR A 65 34.21 19.19 -0.93
C THR A 65 34.94 20.53 -1.05
N VAL A 66 34.27 21.51 -1.67
CA VAL A 66 34.76 22.89 -1.75
C VAL A 66 33.86 23.77 -0.90
N THR A 67 34.47 24.53 0.02
CA THR A 67 33.74 25.38 0.96
C THR A 67 34.28 26.82 0.87
N GLY A 68 33.40 27.78 0.67
CA GLY A 68 33.70 29.22 0.79
C GLY A 68 33.33 29.69 2.19
N THR A 69 34.19 30.46 2.82
CA THR A 69 33.98 31.06 4.15
C THR A 69 34.16 32.57 4.12
N GLY A 70 33.27 33.28 4.81
CA GLY A 70 33.39 34.72 5.05
C GLY A 70 33.06 35.01 6.51
N ARG A 71 33.91 35.80 7.18
CA ARG A 71 33.70 36.15 8.59
C ARG A 71 34.06 37.59 8.83
N GLN A 72 33.21 38.30 9.54
CA GLN A 72 33.52 39.58 10.19
C GLN A 72 33.32 39.39 11.69
N GLN A 73 34.31 39.78 12.47
CA GLN A 73 34.24 39.73 13.94
C GLN A 73 34.81 41.01 14.52
N GLN A 74 34.09 41.61 15.44
CA GLN A 74 34.61 42.66 16.31
C GLN A 74 34.82 42.10 17.71
N THR A 75 35.98 42.38 18.31
CA THR A 75 36.29 41.95 19.67
C THR A 75 36.72 43.18 20.46
N ASP A 76 36.06 43.46 21.57
CA ASP A 76 36.39 44.52 22.51
C ASP A 76 36.98 43.84 23.75
N ASN A 77 38.30 43.97 23.93
CA ASN A 77 39.02 43.42 25.08
C ASN A 77 39.33 44.52 26.08
N THR A 78 38.88 44.39 27.30
CA THR A 78 39.28 45.28 28.41
C THR A 78 40.46 44.63 29.11
N THR A 79 41.62 45.28 29.05
CA THR A 79 42.82 44.86 29.78
C THR A 79 42.96 45.73 31.01
N SER A 80 42.95 45.15 32.19
CA SER A 80 43.19 45.78 33.48
C SER A 80 44.51 45.25 34.07
N SER A 81 45.39 46.12 34.46
CA SER A 81 46.66 45.78 35.14
C SER A 81 46.73 46.56 36.46
N SER A 82 47.43 46.02 37.46
CA SER A 82 47.64 46.70 38.73
C SER A 82 48.49 47.98 38.64
N SER A 83 49.12 48.19 37.49
CA SER A 83 50.04 49.33 37.25
C SER A 83 49.55 50.32 36.18
N SER A 84 48.37 50.12 35.58
CA SER A 84 47.84 50.98 34.53
C SER A 84 46.30 50.99 34.52
N ASP A 85 45.74 52.16 34.09
CA ASP A 85 44.27 52.23 33.92
C ASP A 85 43.73 51.23 32.94
N PRO A 86 42.50 50.78 33.13
CA PRO A 86 41.85 49.81 32.20
C PRO A 86 41.79 50.39 30.79
N SER A 87 42.31 49.68 29.81
CA SER A 87 42.23 50.03 28.40
C SER A 87 41.29 49.09 27.64
N VAL A 88 40.43 49.63 26.77
CA VAL A 88 39.58 48.88 25.88
C VAL A 88 40.21 48.79 24.50
N ASN A 89 40.65 47.62 24.09
CA ASN A 89 41.28 47.39 22.82
C ASN A 89 40.25 46.76 21.86
N ARG A 90 39.76 47.51 20.89
CA ARG A 90 38.85 47.04 19.84
C ARG A 90 39.64 46.46 18.68
N THR A 91 39.28 45.28 18.26
CA THR A 91 39.87 44.61 17.08
C THR A 91 38.76 44.21 16.12
N ASN A 92 38.84 44.63 14.86
CA ASN A 92 37.98 44.18 13.79
C ASN A 92 38.72 43.17 12.93
N GLN A 93 38.18 41.93 12.81
CA GLN A 93 38.73 40.88 11.96
C GLN A 93 37.80 40.66 10.77
N TYR A 94 38.37 40.69 9.58
CA TYR A 94 37.73 40.34 8.33
C TYR A 94 38.48 39.15 7.75
N SER A 95 37.80 38.04 7.49
CA SER A 95 38.39 36.87 6.84
C SER A 95 37.50 36.38 5.72
N ALA A 96 38.10 35.98 4.63
CA ALA A 96 37.46 35.30 3.52
C ALA A 96 38.40 34.21 3.01
N GLY A 97 37.80 33.08 2.59
CA GLY A 97 38.61 31.98 2.09
C GLY A 97 37.82 30.97 1.29
N ALA A 98 38.53 30.19 0.50
CA ALA A 98 37.99 29.01 -0.14
C ALA A 98 38.90 27.81 0.21
N SER A 99 38.31 26.70 0.63
CA SER A 99 39.05 25.49 0.97
C SER A 99 38.48 24.30 0.25
N LEU A 100 39.34 23.38 -0.18
CA LEU A 100 39.00 22.07 -0.74
C LEU A 100 39.49 21.02 0.25
N ASN A 101 38.59 20.12 0.65
CA ASN A 101 38.89 18.95 1.48
C ASN A 101 38.55 17.68 0.72
N TRP A 102 39.50 16.79 0.60
CA TRP A 102 39.37 15.54 -0.10
C TRP A 102 39.80 14.37 0.77
N ARG A 103 38.84 13.47 1.06
CA ARG A 103 39.16 12.22 1.73
C ARG A 103 39.74 11.24 0.71
N ILE A 104 41.02 10.91 0.86
CA ILE A 104 41.74 10.00 -0.06
C ILE A 104 41.64 8.54 0.40
N PHE A 105 41.65 8.32 1.72
CA PHE A 105 41.55 7.01 2.31
C PHE A 105 40.85 7.05 3.67
N ASP A 106 39.97 6.07 3.92
CA ASP A 106 39.23 5.92 5.18
C ASP A 106 39.06 4.45 5.59
N GLY A 107 40.06 3.61 5.29
CA GLY A 107 39.97 2.18 5.56
C GLY A 107 39.03 1.43 4.61
N LEU A 108 38.83 1.91 3.39
CA LEU A 108 37.91 1.42 2.35
C LEU A 108 36.43 1.69 2.65
N GLY A 109 36.12 2.49 3.68
CA GLY A 109 34.77 2.84 4.05
C GLY A 109 33.98 3.54 2.93
N MET A 110 34.66 4.39 2.11
CA MET A 110 34.02 5.05 0.97
C MET A 110 33.49 4.07 -0.08
N PHE A 111 34.21 2.96 -0.35
CA PHE A 111 33.78 1.92 -1.28
C PHE A 111 32.58 1.14 -0.70
N THR A 112 32.66 0.80 0.58
CA THR A 112 31.55 0.13 1.28
C THR A 112 30.31 1.04 1.33
N THR A 113 30.48 2.36 1.55
CA THR A 113 29.39 3.33 1.52
C THR A 113 28.70 3.36 0.16
N TYR A 114 29.50 3.39 -0.92
CA TYR A 114 28.95 3.37 -2.28
C TYR A 114 28.18 2.08 -2.55
N SER A 115 28.79 0.91 -2.31
CA SER A 115 28.14 -0.40 -2.48
C SER A 115 26.87 -0.54 -1.62
N ARG A 116 26.88 0.03 -0.41
CA ARG A 116 25.70 0.07 0.45
C ARG A 116 24.55 0.90 -0.15
N GLN A 117 24.86 2.03 -0.80
CA GLN A 117 23.84 2.83 -1.49
C GLN A 117 23.25 2.07 -2.69
N GLU A 118 24.07 1.35 -3.46
CA GLU A 118 23.58 0.46 -4.52
C GLU A 118 22.65 -0.63 -3.96
N GLN A 119 23.01 -1.26 -2.84
CA GLN A 119 22.17 -2.27 -2.20
C GLN A 119 20.84 -1.68 -1.67
N LEU A 120 20.85 -0.45 -1.14
CA LEU A 120 19.63 0.27 -0.72
C LEU A 120 18.74 0.63 -1.92
N LEU A 121 19.33 0.93 -3.06
CA LEU A 121 18.60 1.12 -4.32
C LEU A 121 17.91 -0.18 -4.75
N ASP A 122 18.60 -1.32 -4.71
CA ASP A 122 18.03 -2.63 -5.01
C ASP A 122 16.87 -2.97 -4.06
N MET A 123 17.01 -2.66 -2.76
CA MET A 123 15.93 -2.80 -1.79
C MET A 123 14.73 -1.91 -2.10
N SER A 124 14.96 -0.70 -2.58
CA SER A 124 13.89 0.22 -2.98
C SER A 124 13.15 -0.26 -4.23
N ASN A 125 13.87 -0.83 -5.20
CA ASN A 125 13.28 -1.53 -6.34
C ASN A 125 12.38 -2.70 -5.89
N GLN A 126 12.87 -3.47 -4.91
CA GLN A 126 12.12 -4.60 -4.38
C GLN A 126 10.85 -4.17 -3.63
N ARG A 127 10.90 -3.03 -2.90
CA ARG A 127 9.71 -2.44 -2.25
C ARG A 127 8.66 -2.01 -3.25
N VAL A 128 9.07 -1.45 -4.41
CA VAL A 128 8.11 -1.12 -5.48
C VAL A 128 7.40 -2.38 -5.98
N LYS A 129 8.11 -3.50 -6.17
CA LYS A 129 7.48 -4.77 -6.59
C LYS A 129 6.48 -5.27 -5.55
N ILE A 130 6.82 -5.24 -4.27
CA ILE A 130 5.93 -5.62 -3.16
C ILE A 130 4.68 -4.73 -3.15
N GLU A 131 4.83 -3.42 -3.33
CA GLU A 131 3.68 -2.49 -3.37
C GLU A 131 2.77 -2.76 -4.58
N VAL A 132 3.36 -3.04 -5.76
CA VAL A 132 2.61 -3.45 -6.95
C VAL A 132 1.80 -4.71 -6.69
N GLU A 133 2.41 -5.78 -6.17
CA GLU A 133 1.73 -7.03 -5.84
C GLU A 133 0.62 -6.84 -4.78
N THR A 134 0.91 -6.05 -3.76
CA THR A 134 -0.07 -5.71 -2.71
C THR A 134 -1.26 -4.96 -3.29
N LEU A 135 -1.01 -3.99 -4.18
CA LEU A 135 -2.07 -3.23 -4.84
C LEU A 135 -2.92 -4.13 -5.75
N ILE A 136 -2.30 -4.98 -6.58
CA ILE A 136 -3.01 -5.96 -7.42
C ILE A 136 -3.90 -6.86 -6.55
N THR A 137 -3.35 -7.41 -5.47
CA THR A 137 -4.11 -8.27 -4.55
C THR A 137 -5.33 -7.56 -3.97
N ARG A 138 -5.19 -6.31 -3.54
CA ARG A 138 -6.30 -5.50 -3.01
C ARG A 138 -7.35 -5.20 -4.09
N VAL A 139 -6.92 -4.85 -5.30
CA VAL A 139 -7.84 -4.59 -6.44
C VAL A 139 -8.63 -5.85 -6.77
N CYS A 140 -7.96 -7.00 -6.92
CA CYS A 140 -8.62 -8.29 -7.17
C CYS A 140 -9.63 -8.65 -6.07
N THR A 141 -9.24 -8.50 -4.81
CA THR A 141 -10.08 -8.83 -3.66
C THR A 141 -11.35 -7.97 -3.63
N GLU A 142 -11.23 -6.64 -3.80
CA GLU A 142 -12.41 -5.76 -3.80
C GLU A 142 -13.25 -5.93 -5.08
N TYR A 143 -12.64 -6.20 -6.24
CA TYR A 143 -13.36 -6.50 -7.47
C TYR A 143 -14.26 -7.72 -7.31
N TYR A 144 -13.72 -8.84 -6.82
CA TYR A 144 -14.51 -10.04 -6.58
C TYR A 144 -15.52 -9.87 -5.44
N ASN A 145 -15.21 -9.03 -4.44
CA ASN A 145 -16.18 -8.66 -3.40
C ASN A 145 -17.41 -7.95 -3.98
N ILE A 146 -17.22 -7.01 -4.92
CA ILE A 146 -18.35 -6.34 -5.60
C ILE A 146 -19.23 -7.37 -6.32
N ILE A 147 -18.64 -8.30 -7.06
CA ILE A 147 -19.39 -9.36 -7.77
C ILE A 147 -20.25 -10.17 -6.78
N VAL A 148 -19.70 -10.56 -5.65
CA VAL A 148 -20.44 -11.30 -4.61
C VAL A 148 -21.59 -10.48 -4.06
N GLN A 149 -21.35 -9.21 -3.71
CA GLN A 149 -22.38 -8.35 -3.13
C GLN A 149 -23.50 -8.04 -4.14
N GLN A 150 -23.19 -7.89 -5.42
CA GLN A 150 -24.17 -7.71 -6.48
C GLN A 150 -25.05 -8.97 -6.66
N ASN A 151 -24.45 -10.15 -6.72
CA ASN A 151 -25.19 -11.40 -6.85
C ASN A 151 -26.10 -11.66 -5.64
N TYR A 152 -25.66 -11.30 -4.43
CA TYR A 152 -26.49 -11.38 -3.23
C TYR A 152 -27.65 -10.37 -3.29
N LEU A 153 -27.41 -9.15 -3.74
CA LEU A 153 -28.45 -8.14 -3.94
C LEU A 153 -29.50 -8.63 -4.95
N GLU A 154 -29.10 -9.20 -6.08
CA GLU A 154 -30.02 -9.77 -7.09
C GLU A 154 -30.91 -10.85 -6.49
N SER A 155 -30.33 -11.76 -5.70
CA SER A 155 -31.06 -12.81 -5.00
C SER A 155 -32.05 -12.24 -3.97
N SER A 156 -31.66 -11.18 -3.26
CA SER A 156 -32.51 -10.48 -2.29
C SER A 156 -33.68 -9.74 -2.97
N VAL A 157 -33.44 -9.12 -4.14
CA VAL A 157 -34.50 -8.51 -4.95
C VAL A 157 -35.53 -9.54 -5.40
N THR A 158 -35.07 -10.71 -5.85
CA THR A 158 -35.95 -11.84 -6.21
C THR A 158 -36.78 -12.31 -5.00
N SER A 159 -36.16 -12.40 -3.83
CA SER A 159 -36.83 -12.77 -2.58
C SER A 159 -37.90 -11.74 -2.16
N LEU A 160 -37.59 -10.44 -2.27
CA LEU A 160 -38.57 -9.40 -2.00
C LEU A 160 -39.78 -9.47 -2.93
N ALA A 161 -39.60 -9.76 -4.21
CA ALA A 161 -40.68 -9.93 -5.16
C ALA A 161 -41.63 -11.09 -4.74
N LEU A 162 -41.04 -12.21 -4.26
CA LEU A 162 -41.79 -13.34 -3.72
C LEU A 162 -42.57 -12.96 -2.44
N SER A 163 -41.96 -12.24 -1.52
CA SER A 163 -42.62 -11.77 -0.27
C SER A 163 -43.73 -10.78 -0.55
N ARG A 164 -43.59 -9.91 -1.55
CA ARG A 164 -44.62 -9.01 -2.00
C ARG A 164 -45.81 -9.78 -2.56
N SER A 165 -45.59 -10.72 -3.47
CA SER A 165 -46.63 -11.56 -4.03
C SER A 165 -47.35 -12.39 -2.95
N ARG A 166 -46.60 -12.88 -1.94
CA ARG A 166 -47.21 -13.59 -0.80
C ARG A 166 -48.10 -12.67 0.04
N TYR A 167 -47.66 -11.45 0.32
CA TYR A 167 -48.48 -10.48 1.04
C TYR A 167 -49.76 -10.16 0.29
N GLU A 168 -49.68 -9.87 -1.01
CA GLU A 168 -50.82 -9.59 -1.87
C GLU A 168 -51.85 -10.77 -1.88
N ASN A 169 -51.36 -12.00 -2.06
CA ASN A 169 -52.18 -13.22 -1.98
C ASN A 169 -52.83 -13.40 -0.58
N ALA A 170 -52.09 -13.12 0.50
CA ALA A 170 -52.59 -13.20 1.86
C ALA A 170 -53.69 -12.14 2.11
N GLU A 171 -53.54 -10.93 1.59
CA GLU A 171 -54.54 -9.86 1.69
C GLU A 171 -55.84 -10.25 0.98
N GLU A 172 -55.76 -10.79 -0.24
CA GLU A 172 -56.92 -11.29 -0.97
C GLU A 172 -57.64 -12.42 -0.21
N LYS A 173 -56.90 -13.42 0.28
CA LYS A 173 -57.45 -14.56 1.04
C LYS A 173 -58.07 -14.11 2.36
N TYR A 174 -57.52 -13.11 3.03
CA TYR A 174 -58.09 -12.53 4.25
C TYR A 174 -59.41 -11.83 3.97
N LEU A 175 -59.53 -11.03 2.90
CA LEU A 175 -60.76 -10.37 2.48
C LEU A 175 -61.84 -11.38 2.13
N LEU A 176 -61.49 -12.54 1.61
CA LEU A 176 -62.40 -13.66 1.33
C LEU A 176 -62.73 -14.51 2.58
N GLY A 177 -62.15 -14.21 3.73
CA GLY A 177 -62.36 -14.97 4.98
C GLY A 177 -61.65 -16.34 5.00
N VAL A 178 -60.72 -16.61 4.09
CA VAL A 178 -60.02 -17.92 3.95
C VAL A 178 -58.87 -18.10 4.93
N ILE A 179 -58.21 -17.01 5.31
CA ILE A 179 -57.08 -17.03 6.26
C ILE A 179 -57.30 -16.11 7.45
N SER A 180 -56.53 -16.32 8.52
CA SER A 180 -56.61 -15.51 9.73
C SER A 180 -55.90 -14.15 9.56
N GLY A 181 -56.28 -13.12 10.35
CA GLY A 181 -55.56 -11.87 10.41
C GLY A 181 -54.12 -12.01 10.88
N LEU A 182 -53.79 -13.06 11.64
CA LEU A 182 -52.44 -13.36 12.07
C LEU A 182 -51.53 -13.70 10.88
N GLU A 183 -52.00 -14.50 9.94
CA GLU A 183 -51.25 -14.88 8.74
C GLU A 183 -50.99 -13.68 7.83
N LEU A 184 -51.97 -12.77 7.69
CA LEU A 184 -51.81 -11.52 6.96
C LEU A 184 -50.74 -10.63 7.63
N GLN A 185 -50.78 -10.47 8.97
CA GLN A 185 -49.79 -9.68 9.69
C GLN A 185 -48.40 -10.29 9.57
N GLN A 186 -48.26 -11.60 9.62
CA GLN A 186 -46.98 -12.28 9.42
C GLN A 186 -46.41 -12.02 8.01
N ALA A 187 -47.25 -12.11 6.97
CA ALA A 187 -46.82 -11.79 5.60
C ALA A 187 -46.34 -10.33 5.47
N LYS A 188 -46.98 -9.39 6.19
CA LYS A 188 -46.59 -7.98 6.22
C LYS A 188 -45.24 -7.77 6.91
N ILE A 189 -45.01 -8.45 8.05
CA ILE A 189 -43.75 -8.42 8.79
C ILE A 189 -42.61 -8.91 7.90
N ASP A 190 -42.80 -10.04 7.21
CA ASP A 190 -41.80 -10.64 6.32
C ASP A 190 -41.47 -9.73 5.13
N LEU A 191 -42.48 -9.11 4.51
CA LEU A 191 -42.31 -8.11 3.44
C LEU A 191 -41.47 -6.90 3.92
N ASN A 192 -41.76 -6.40 5.12
CA ASN A 192 -41.03 -5.26 5.69
C ASN A 192 -39.58 -5.66 6.02
N ALA A 193 -39.34 -6.88 6.54
CA ALA A 193 -38.00 -7.39 6.81
C ALA A 193 -37.15 -7.50 5.53
N ASP A 194 -37.72 -8.09 4.45
CA ASP A 194 -37.02 -8.20 3.17
C ASP A 194 -36.78 -6.83 2.52
N SER A 195 -37.73 -5.88 2.70
CA SER A 195 -37.57 -4.50 2.23
C SER A 195 -36.40 -3.80 2.94
N SER A 196 -36.25 -4.01 4.25
CA SER A 196 -35.13 -3.47 5.03
C SER A 196 -33.81 -4.10 4.66
N GLU A 197 -33.80 -5.42 4.44
CA GLU A 197 -32.60 -6.17 4.00
C GLU A 197 -32.05 -5.65 2.66
N ILE A 198 -32.92 -5.39 1.69
CA ILE A 198 -32.50 -4.82 0.40
C ILE A 198 -31.84 -3.46 0.58
N LEU A 199 -32.38 -2.56 1.43
CA LEU A 199 -31.78 -1.25 1.66
C LEU A 199 -30.38 -1.40 2.28
N SER A 200 -30.22 -2.31 3.24
CA SER A 200 -28.92 -2.63 3.84
C SER A 200 -27.95 -3.21 2.80
N GLN A 201 -28.44 -4.05 1.90
CA GLN A 201 -27.60 -4.65 0.86
C GLN A 201 -27.19 -3.63 -0.22
N TYR A 202 -28.07 -2.69 -0.59
CA TYR A 202 -27.71 -1.55 -1.44
C TYR A 202 -26.58 -0.72 -0.84
N GLU A 203 -26.65 -0.45 0.46
CA GLU A 203 -25.58 0.25 1.16
C GLU A 203 -24.27 -0.57 1.11
N THR A 204 -24.34 -1.88 1.33
CA THR A 204 -23.19 -2.77 1.28
C THR A 204 -22.51 -2.77 -0.09
N VAL A 205 -23.28 -2.87 -1.16
CA VAL A 205 -22.80 -2.77 -2.55
C VAL A 205 -22.15 -1.41 -2.80
N ASN A 206 -22.83 -0.33 -2.41
CA ASN A 206 -22.28 1.03 -2.59
C ASN A 206 -20.96 1.22 -1.83
N ASN A 207 -20.88 0.74 -0.59
CA ASN A 207 -19.66 0.78 0.20
C ASN A 207 -18.51 -0.03 -0.43
N ALA A 208 -18.81 -1.18 -1.06
CA ALA A 208 -17.82 -1.96 -1.81
C ALA A 208 -17.29 -1.16 -3.03
N TYR A 209 -18.17 -0.51 -3.78
CA TYR A 209 -17.77 0.37 -4.88
C TYR A 209 -16.91 1.56 -4.40
N ILE A 210 -17.24 2.19 -3.28
CA ILE A 210 -16.45 3.28 -2.72
C ILE A 210 -15.04 2.80 -2.34
N ARG A 211 -14.90 1.63 -1.70
CA ARG A 211 -13.59 1.04 -1.37
C ARG A 211 -12.78 0.78 -2.63
N PHE A 212 -13.40 0.17 -3.64
CA PHE A 212 -12.76 -0.12 -4.92
C PHE A 212 -12.32 1.16 -5.65
N THR A 213 -13.18 2.16 -5.76
CA THR A 213 -12.88 3.45 -6.41
C THR A 213 -11.72 4.18 -5.72
N LYS A 214 -11.60 4.06 -4.38
CA LYS A 214 -10.44 4.58 -3.64
C LYS A 214 -9.13 3.89 -4.03
N LEU A 215 -9.14 2.59 -4.31
CA LEU A 215 -7.93 1.88 -4.76
C LEU A 215 -7.49 2.35 -6.14
N LEU A 216 -8.44 2.58 -7.04
CA LEU A 216 -8.19 3.08 -8.40
C LEU A 216 -7.78 4.57 -8.40
N ASN A 217 -8.02 5.30 -7.30
CA ASN A 217 -7.93 6.76 -7.25
C ASN A 217 -8.75 7.43 -8.37
N ALA A 218 -9.81 6.77 -8.83
CA ALA A 218 -10.81 7.33 -9.69
C ALA A 218 -11.74 8.25 -8.89
N GLY A 219 -12.33 9.26 -9.52
CA GLY A 219 -13.25 10.16 -8.81
C GLY A 219 -14.40 9.38 -8.14
N LEU A 220 -14.75 9.71 -6.89
CA LEU A 220 -15.77 9.00 -6.09
C LEU A 220 -17.16 8.95 -6.73
N GLN A 221 -17.41 9.73 -7.78
CA GLN A 221 -18.65 9.76 -8.55
C GLN A 221 -18.64 8.84 -9.78
N MET A 222 -17.52 8.18 -10.09
CA MET A 222 -17.46 7.23 -11.20
C MET A 222 -18.23 5.95 -10.83
N THR A 223 -19.23 5.62 -11.62
CA THR A 223 -19.96 4.36 -11.53
C THR A 223 -19.44 3.42 -12.61
N PHE A 224 -18.87 2.29 -12.17
CA PHE A 224 -18.47 1.21 -13.06
C PHE A 224 -19.54 0.12 -13.08
N ASN A 225 -19.76 -0.50 -14.22
CA ASN A 225 -20.55 -1.72 -14.31
C ASN A 225 -19.57 -2.91 -14.34
N ILE A 226 -19.60 -3.72 -13.29
CA ILE A 226 -18.81 -4.95 -13.20
C ILE A 226 -19.74 -6.10 -13.53
N GLN A 227 -19.55 -6.72 -14.70
CA GLN A 227 -20.29 -7.89 -15.17
C GLN A 227 -19.29 -9.02 -15.41
N ASP A 228 -18.95 -9.74 -14.35
CA ASP A 228 -17.99 -10.82 -14.41
C ASP A 228 -18.44 -11.98 -13.49
N THR A 229 -17.81 -13.13 -13.64
CA THR A 229 -18.04 -14.30 -12.82
C THR A 229 -16.77 -14.74 -12.13
N ILE A 230 -16.89 -15.30 -10.92
CA ILE A 230 -15.74 -15.82 -10.20
C ILE A 230 -15.42 -17.21 -10.71
N ILE A 231 -14.31 -17.37 -11.40
CA ILE A 231 -13.79 -18.66 -11.87
C ILE A 231 -12.59 -19.04 -11.01
N LEU A 232 -12.64 -20.20 -10.36
CA LEU A 232 -11.52 -20.75 -9.61
C LEU A 232 -10.53 -21.42 -10.55
N ALA A 233 -9.24 -21.28 -10.28
CA ALA A 233 -8.19 -22.03 -10.98
C ALA A 233 -8.30 -23.53 -10.66
N PRO A 234 -7.74 -24.40 -11.52
CA PRO A 234 -7.60 -25.81 -11.18
C PRO A 234 -6.68 -25.98 -9.95
N GLU A 235 -6.78 -27.17 -9.32
CA GLU A 235 -5.98 -27.49 -8.13
C GLU A 235 -4.48 -27.27 -8.38
N MET A 236 -3.83 -26.51 -7.49
CA MET A 236 -2.41 -26.18 -7.55
C MET A 236 -1.60 -27.22 -6.79
N ASN A 237 -0.35 -27.47 -7.23
CA ASN A 237 0.55 -28.38 -6.53
C ASN A 237 1.34 -27.63 -5.45
N ILE A 238 1.21 -28.06 -4.18
CA ILE A 238 1.85 -27.42 -3.02
C ILE A 238 3.38 -27.41 -3.09
N ASP A 239 4.01 -28.49 -3.59
CA ASP A 239 5.47 -28.56 -3.66
C ASP A 239 6.03 -27.59 -4.70
N SER A 240 5.32 -27.42 -5.82
CA SER A 240 5.64 -26.39 -6.82
C SER A 240 5.54 -24.98 -6.24
N LEU A 241 4.42 -24.70 -5.54
CA LEU A 241 4.21 -23.41 -4.89
C LEU A 241 5.29 -23.12 -3.86
N ARG A 242 5.64 -24.09 -3.00
CA ARG A 242 6.71 -23.94 -2.00
C ARG A 242 8.06 -23.64 -2.65
N GLY A 243 8.40 -24.36 -3.72
CA GLY A 243 9.65 -24.12 -4.45
C GLY A 243 9.70 -22.73 -5.09
N ARG A 244 8.59 -22.25 -5.63
CA ARG A 244 8.48 -20.89 -6.20
C ARG A 244 8.54 -19.82 -5.10
N THR A 245 7.80 -20.01 -3.99
CA THR A 245 7.78 -19.08 -2.85
C THR A 245 9.17 -18.81 -2.32
N VAL A 246 9.96 -19.85 -2.02
CA VAL A 246 11.34 -19.67 -1.52
C VAL A 246 12.24 -18.92 -2.52
N ARG A 247 11.98 -19.06 -3.82
CA ARG A 247 12.83 -18.47 -4.88
C ARG A 247 12.40 -17.06 -5.29
N TYR A 248 11.09 -16.80 -5.38
CA TYR A 248 10.56 -15.62 -6.05
C TYR A 248 9.72 -14.71 -5.14
N ASN A 249 9.49 -15.09 -3.89
CA ASN A 249 8.76 -14.23 -2.97
C ASN A 249 9.53 -12.93 -2.71
N ASN A 250 8.91 -11.80 -3.04
CA ASN A 250 9.54 -10.49 -2.99
C ASN A 250 9.88 -10.04 -1.56
N GLN A 251 9.15 -10.50 -0.54
CA GLN A 251 9.46 -10.20 0.87
C GLN A 251 10.70 -10.96 1.34
N LEU A 252 10.87 -12.24 0.94
CA LEU A 252 12.09 -13.01 1.22
C LEU A 252 13.32 -12.40 0.54
N ILE A 253 13.17 -11.95 -0.70
CA ILE A 253 14.26 -11.27 -1.42
C ILE A 253 14.64 -9.98 -0.69
N LEU A 254 13.67 -9.17 -0.26
CA LEU A 254 13.90 -7.95 0.50
C LEU A 254 14.60 -8.21 1.84
N ALA A 255 14.19 -9.25 2.58
CA ALA A 255 14.81 -9.63 3.84
C ALA A 255 16.28 -10.07 3.65
N ARG A 256 16.59 -10.84 2.59
CA ARG A 256 17.97 -11.22 2.23
C ARG A 256 18.82 -10.01 1.86
N GLN A 257 18.27 -9.04 1.13
CA GLN A 257 18.95 -7.78 0.84
C GLN A 257 19.24 -6.98 2.12
N GLY A 258 18.33 -7.02 3.12
CA GLY A 258 18.54 -6.43 4.44
C GLY A 258 19.75 -7.05 5.19
N GLU A 259 19.96 -8.37 5.09
CA GLU A 259 21.15 -9.03 5.63
C GLU A 259 22.43 -8.50 4.96
N MET A 260 22.42 -8.32 3.63
CA MET A 260 23.57 -7.77 2.89
C MET A 260 23.90 -6.34 3.36
N VAL A 261 22.90 -5.49 3.60
CA VAL A 261 23.11 -4.14 4.14
C VAL A 261 23.71 -4.21 5.55
N SER A 262 23.23 -5.09 6.42
CA SER A 262 23.80 -5.28 7.77
C SER A 262 25.24 -5.79 7.74
N GLN A 263 25.60 -6.62 6.75
CA GLN A 263 26.99 -7.00 6.54
C GLN A 263 27.85 -5.80 6.13
N GLN A 264 27.36 -4.93 5.25
CA GLN A 264 28.08 -3.72 4.84
C GLN A 264 28.20 -2.73 6.02
N ASP A 265 27.17 -2.61 6.87
CA ASP A 265 27.26 -1.81 8.10
C ASP A 265 28.35 -2.32 9.06
N LEU A 266 28.50 -3.63 9.21
CA LEU A 266 29.62 -4.22 9.95
C LEU A 266 30.97 -3.87 9.31
N ASP A 267 31.08 -3.88 7.99
CA ASP A 267 32.33 -3.56 7.30
C ASP A 267 32.68 -2.07 7.40
N LEU A 268 31.67 -1.17 7.40
CA LEU A 268 31.85 0.26 7.70
C LEU A 268 32.40 0.48 9.12
N VAL A 269 31.86 -0.24 10.10
CA VAL A 269 32.37 -0.15 11.48
C VAL A 269 33.79 -0.74 11.61
N ARG A 270 34.11 -1.79 10.84
CA ARG A 270 35.47 -2.34 10.76
C ARG A 270 36.46 -1.36 10.16
N ALA A 271 36.05 -0.54 9.19
CA ALA A 271 36.86 0.50 8.57
C ALA A 271 37.44 1.50 9.59
N LEU A 272 36.72 1.74 10.71
CA LEU A 272 37.20 2.62 11.80
C LEU A 272 38.50 2.18 12.47
N ARG A 273 39.00 0.97 12.19
CA ARG A 273 40.32 0.48 12.66
C ARG A 273 41.47 1.05 11.88
N TYR A 274 41.22 1.54 10.67
CA TYR A 274 42.26 2.03 9.75
C TYR A 274 42.37 3.55 9.89
N PRO A 275 43.55 4.11 9.49
CA PRO A 275 43.71 5.55 9.43
C PRO A 275 42.83 6.18 8.37
N THR A 276 42.46 7.45 8.58
CA THR A 276 41.87 8.31 7.55
C THR A 276 42.94 9.25 7.03
N VAL A 277 43.04 9.41 5.69
CA VAL A 277 43.95 10.33 5.03
C VAL A 277 43.14 11.32 4.23
N ASN A 278 43.30 12.62 4.59
CA ASN A 278 42.64 13.71 3.91
C ASN A 278 43.68 14.63 3.27
N PHE A 279 43.44 15.04 2.05
CA PHE A 279 44.13 16.16 1.40
C PHE A 279 43.30 17.42 1.60
N SER A 280 43.93 18.50 2.03
CA SER A 280 43.32 19.80 2.14
C SER A 280 44.16 20.86 1.42
N THR A 281 43.45 21.78 0.75
CA THR A 281 44.11 22.94 0.14
C THR A 281 43.13 24.11 0.22
N GLY A 282 43.71 25.33 0.28
CA GLY A 282 42.86 26.52 0.35
C GLY A 282 43.65 27.81 0.15
N TYR A 283 42.87 28.85 -0.14
CA TYR A 283 43.38 30.22 -0.16
C TYR A 283 42.58 31.01 0.88
N ASN A 284 43.33 31.66 1.80
CA ASN A 284 42.74 32.45 2.89
C ASN A 284 43.20 33.91 2.84
N TYR A 285 42.28 34.82 3.03
CA TYR A 285 42.52 36.22 3.25
C TYR A 285 42.08 36.55 4.69
N ASN A 286 42.95 37.22 5.47
CA ASN A 286 42.65 37.67 6.82
C ASN A 286 43.17 39.07 7.00
N ARG A 287 42.32 40.01 7.51
CA ARG A 287 42.67 41.37 7.85
C ARG A 287 42.21 41.66 9.27
N LEU A 288 43.18 41.95 10.13
CA LEU A 288 42.94 42.47 11.47
C LEU A 288 43.16 43.96 11.46
N GLN A 289 42.18 44.74 11.90
CA GLN A 289 42.22 46.16 12.00
C GLN A 289 42.17 46.60 13.48
N TYR A 290 43.08 47.48 13.87
CA TYR A 290 43.23 48.00 15.23
C TYR A 290 42.82 49.47 15.24
N PRO A 291 41.53 49.83 15.43
CA PRO A 291 41.05 51.22 15.35
C PRO A 291 41.64 52.15 16.41
N TRP A 292 42.13 51.59 17.52
CA TRP A 292 42.73 52.28 18.64
C TRP A 292 44.21 52.66 18.43
N GLU A 293 44.86 52.10 17.40
CA GLU A 293 46.27 52.26 17.07
C GLU A 293 46.43 52.97 15.71
N ALA A 294 46.01 54.24 15.59
CA ALA A 294 46.11 55.07 14.39
C ALA A 294 45.61 54.31 13.10
N ASN A 295 44.55 53.49 13.22
CA ASN A 295 44.00 52.68 12.13
C ASN A 295 44.99 51.69 11.52
N SER A 296 45.92 51.14 12.30
CA SER A 296 46.85 50.14 11.86
C SER A 296 46.11 48.84 11.50
N TYR A 297 46.61 48.08 10.56
CA TYR A 297 46.07 46.79 10.20
C TYR A 297 47.17 45.77 9.93
N ASN A 298 46.87 44.53 10.17
CA ASN A 298 47.65 43.37 9.73
C ASN A 298 46.86 42.60 8.69
N GLN A 299 47.40 42.41 7.49
CA GLN A 299 46.76 41.66 6.42
C GLN A 299 47.66 40.49 6.02
N THR A 300 47.02 39.30 6.01
CA THR A 300 47.70 38.07 5.60
C THR A 300 46.82 37.38 4.54
N ASN A 301 47.44 37.02 3.43
CA ASN A 301 46.82 36.23 2.39
C ASN A 301 47.80 35.15 1.96
N GLY A 302 47.27 33.96 1.65
CA GLY A 302 48.11 32.88 1.28
C GLY A 302 47.37 31.62 0.84
N PHE A 303 48.11 30.83 0.09
CA PHE A 303 47.74 29.50 -0.34
C PHE A 303 48.39 28.48 0.60
N ASN A 304 47.60 27.50 1.00
CA ASN A 304 48.11 26.38 1.82
C ASN A 304 47.58 25.05 1.26
N TRP A 305 48.37 24.02 1.40
CA TRP A 305 47.97 22.64 1.10
C TRP A 305 48.69 21.70 2.04
N GLY A 306 48.08 20.50 2.23
CA GLY A 306 48.69 19.48 3.07
C GLY A 306 47.91 18.18 3.09
N PHE A 307 48.55 17.15 3.59
CA PHE A 307 47.93 15.88 3.92
C PHE A 307 47.77 15.77 5.43
N ASN A 308 46.62 15.37 5.88
CA ASN A 308 46.36 15.07 7.27
C ASN A 308 45.98 13.58 7.42
N MET A 309 46.74 12.84 8.19
CA MET A 309 46.45 11.47 8.54
C MET A 309 46.04 11.39 10.01
N THR A 310 44.85 10.86 10.26
CA THR A 310 44.33 10.61 11.62
C THR A 310 44.18 9.10 11.81
N TRP A 311 44.77 8.54 12.84
CA TRP A 311 44.68 7.15 13.21
C TRP A 311 44.35 7.01 14.70
N ASN A 312 43.20 6.47 14.99
CA ASN A 312 42.77 6.26 16.36
C ASN A 312 43.32 4.91 16.87
N ILE A 313 44.53 4.93 17.42
CA ILE A 313 45.25 3.73 17.89
C ILE A 313 44.55 3.11 19.11
N PHE A 314 44.04 3.92 20.01
CA PHE A 314 43.28 3.49 21.17
C PHE A 314 42.10 4.41 21.44
N THR A 315 40.91 3.84 21.54
CA THR A 315 39.62 4.54 21.72
C THR A 315 38.88 4.09 23.02
N GLY A 316 39.60 3.62 24.02
CA GLY A 316 38.95 3.09 25.23
C GLY A 316 38.05 1.88 24.95
N PHE A 317 38.44 0.97 24.03
CA PHE A 317 37.66 -0.18 23.58
C PHE A 317 36.35 0.14 22.83
N GLU A 318 36.06 1.40 22.53
CA GLU A 318 34.83 1.84 21.85
C GLU A 318 34.69 1.19 20.45
N THR A 319 35.76 1.17 19.65
CA THR A 319 35.75 0.53 18.34
C THR A 319 35.48 -0.98 18.44
N LYS A 320 36.05 -1.66 19.46
CA LYS A 320 35.79 -3.08 19.72
C LYS A 320 34.30 -3.31 20.06
N ARG A 321 33.73 -2.47 20.93
CA ARG A 321 32.31 -2.51 21.31
C ARG A 321 31.40 -2.32 20.10
N LYS A 322 31.66 -1.30 19.25
CA LYS A 322 30.90 -1.04 18.01
C LYS A 322 30.94 -2.23 17.06
N ILE A 323 32.07 -2.86 16.87
CA ILE A 323 32.20 -4.05 16.00
C ILE A 323 31.43 -5.24 16.60
N SER A 324 31.45 -5.40 17.92
CA SER A 324 30.69 -6.47 18.58
C SER A 324 29.18 -6.24 18.41
N ASN A 325 28.72 -5.01 18.57
CA ASN A 325 27.30 -4.67 18.35
C ASN A 325 26.89 -4.90 16.89
N ALA A 326 27.67 -4.42 15.91
CA ALA A 326 27.37 -4.61 14.50
C ALA A 326 27.34 -6.10 14.08
N ARG A 327 28.11 -6.97 14.77
CA ARG A 327 28.01 -8.43 14.57
C ARG A 327 26.69 -9.00 15.08
N LEU A 328 26.21 -8.52 16.23
CA LEU A 328 24.91 -8.91 16.76
C LEU A 328 23.77 -8.39 15.89
N GLU A 329 23.90 -7.19 15.34
CA GLU A 329 22.93 -6.63 14.38
C GLU A 329 22.86 -7.48 13.09
N LEU A 330 24.00 -7.93 12.57
CA LEU A 330 24.03 -8.88 11.45
C LEU A 330 23.39 -10.22 11.80
N GLU A 331 23.66 -10.75 12.99
CA GLU A 331 23.02 -11.98 13.49
C GLU A 331 21.49 -11.80 13.62
N ASN A 332 21.06 -10.67 14.15
CA ASN A 332 19.62 -10.33 14.22
C ASN A 332 18.98 -10.28 12.82
N SER A 333 19.68 -9.73 11.83
CA SER A 333 19.17 -9.70 10.44
C SER A 333 19.02 -11.10 9.84
N ARG A 334 19.92 -12.03 10.18
CA ARG A 334 19.82 -13.45 9.76
C ARG A 334 18.66 -14.15 10.43
N LEU A 335 18.48 -13.93 11.72
CA LEU A 335 17.33 -14.47 12.45
C LEU A 335 16.01 -13.90 11.93
N ALA A 336 15.96 -12.61 11.62
CA ALA A 336 14.79 -11.98 11.01
C ALA A 336 14.47 -12.56 9.63
N TYR A 337 15.48 -12.87 8.80
CA TYR A 337 15.25 -13.58 7.54
C TYR A 337 14.62 -14.96 7.76
N GLN A 338 15.16 -15.74 8.71
CA GLN A 338 14.62 -17.07 9.02
C GLN A 338 13.20 -17.02 9.58
N ASP A 339 12.90 -16.02 10.40
CA ASP A 339 11.57 -15.79 10.95
C ASP A 339 10.56 -15.48 9.86
N ILE A 340 10.89 -14.55 8.95
CA ILE A 340 10.07 -14.22 7.78
C ILE A 340 9.88 -15.43 6.86
N GLU A 341 10.92 -16.26 6.68
CA GLU A 341 10.83 -17.48 5.86
C GLU A 341 9.83 -18.48 6.49
N ASN A 342 9.90 -18.67 7.80
CA ASN A 342 8.96 -19.54 8.52
C ASN A 342 7.52 -19.00 8.47
N GLU A 343 7.33 -17.68 8.64
CA GLU A 343 6.02 -17.02 8.54
C GLU A 343 5.41 -17.23 7.15
N ILE A 344 6.16 -16.93 6.09
CA ILE A 344 5.69 -17.05 4.70
C ILE A 344 5.38 -18.51 4.34
N LEU A 345 6.20 -19.47 4.77
CA LEU A 345 5.92 -20.89 4.54
C LEU A 345 4.71 -21.37 5.35
N GLY A 346 4.53 -20.85 6.56
CA GLY A 346 3.33 -21.11 7.37
C GLY A 346 2.07 -20.55 6.71
N ASP A 347 2.12 -19.31 6.23
CA ASP A 347 1.01 -18.69 5.50
C ASP A 347 0.69 -19.43 4.21
N LEU A 348 1.70 -19.93 3.49
CA LEU A 348 1.50 -20.77 2.30
C LEU A 348 0.68 -22.02 2.62
N GLU A 349 1.00 -22.73 3.69
CA GLU A 349 0.26 -23.93 4.13
C GLU A 349 -1.17 -23.58 4.55
N LEU A 350 -1.37 -22.49 5.28
CA LEU A 350 -2.69 -22.02 5.71
C LEU A 350 -3.57 -21.66 4.50
N LEU A 351 -3.02 -20.90 3.55
CA LEU A 351 -3.74 -20.49 2.35
C LEU A 351 -4.02 -21.69 1.42
N TYR A 352 -3.08 -22.63 1.31
CA TYR A 352 -3.29 -23.85 0.52
C TYR A 352 -4.42 -24.71 1.08
N ASN A 353 -4.43 -24.93 2.39
CA ASN A 353 -5.51 -25.66 3.05
C ASN A 353 -6.86 -24.95 2.88
N ALA A 354 -6.87 -23.60 3.02
CA ALA A 354 -8.07 -22.81 2.80
C ALA A 354 -8.56 -22.89 1.35
N TYR A 355 -7.65 -22.92 0.38
CA TYR A 355 -7.96 -23.03 -1.04
C TYR A 355 -8.58 -24.39 -1.39
N ILE A 356 -7.94 -25.48 -1.01
CA ILE A 356 -8.44 -26.86 -1.27
C ILE A 356 -9.80 -27.10 -0.59
N ASN A 357 -9.91 -26.73 0.69
CA ASN A 357 -11.19 -26.79 1.40
C ASN A 357 -12.23 -25.87 0.75
N GLY A 358 -11.82 -24.67 0.32
CA GLY A 358 -12.68 -23.71 -0.36
C GLY A 358 -13.28 -24.26 -1.65
N ILE A 359 -12.51 -24.93 -2.48
CA ILE A 359 -13.00 -25.62 -3.69
C ILE A 359 -14.05 -26.67 -3.32
N THR A 360 -13.75 -27.54 -2.36
CA THR A 360 -14.66 -28.59 -1.91
C THR A 360 -15.97 -28.04 -1.36
N VAL A 361 -15.89 -27.03 -0.49
CA VAL A 361 -17.07 -26.34 0.08
C VAL A 361 -17.86 -25.64 -1.01
N THR A 362 -17.21 -25.00 -1.98
CA THR A 362 -17.89 -24.34 -3.11
C THR A 362 -18.71 -25.34 -3.93
N ASN A 363 -18.21 -26.55 -4.14
CA ASN A 363 -18.94 -27.59 -4.85
C ASN A 363 -20.19 -28.01 -4.07
N PHE A 364 -20.08 -28.29 -2.77
CA PHE A 364 -21.21 -28.62 -1.91
C PHE A 364 -22.26 -27.53 -1.83
N GLU A 365 -21.82 -26.28 -1.66
CA GLU A 365 -22.73 -25.14 -1.56
C GLU A 365 -23.38 -24.80 -2.91
N THR A 366 -22.71 -25.11 -4.02
CA THR A 366 -23.31 -24.97 -5.36
C THR A 366 -24.44 -25.95 -5.55
N GLU A 367 -24.26 -27.25 -5.19
CA GLU A 367 -25.29 -28.26 -5.21
C GLU A 367 -26.44 -27.91 -4.25
N SER A 368 -26.12 -27.48 -3.02
CA SER A 368 -27.10 -27.06 -2.00
C SER A 368 -27.96 -25.89 -2.48
N ALA A 369 -27.37 -24.87 -3.15
CA ALA A 369 -28.09 -23.75 -3.69
C ALA A 369 -29.05 -24.15 -4.83
N GLU A 370 -28.66 -25.11 -5.69
CA GLU A 370 -29.52 -25.63 -6.77
C GLU A 370 -30.68 -26.42 -6.22
N VAL A 371 -30.44 -27.30 -5.22
CA VAL A 371 -31.50 -28.01 -4.53
C VAL A 371 -32.45 -27.05 -3.80
N ALA A 372 -31.92 -26.04 -3.12
CA ALA A 372 -32.74 -25.05 -2.43
C ALA A 372 -33.59 -24.23 -3.41
N ARG A 373 -33.05 -23.86 -4.59
CA ARG A 373 -33.79 -23.20 -5.66
C ARG A 373 -34.99 -24.04 -6.14
N THR A 374 -34.72 -25.30 -6.48
CA THR A 374 -35.76 -26.23 -6.92
C THR A 374 -36.83 -26.44 -5.84
N SER A 375 -36.41 -26.55 -4.57
CA SER A 375 -37.32 -26.70 -3.43
C SER A 375 -38.21 -25.43 -3.27
N LEU A 376 -37.69 -24.27 -3.45
CA LEU A 376 -38.43 -22.99 -3.41
C LEU A 376 -39.45 -22.93 -4.55
N GLU A 377 -39.09 -23.33 -5.77
CA GLU A 377 -40.00 -23.36 -6.92
C GLU A 377 -41.20 -24.29 -6.66
N ILE A 378 -40.94 -25.51 -6.15
CA ILE A 378 -42.00 -26.45 -5.76
C ILE A 378 -42.85 -25.89 -4.62
N ALA A 379 -42.23 -25.29 -3.62
CA ALA A 379 -42.93 -24.66 -2.49
C ALA A 379 -43.85 -23.51 -2.93
N MET A 380 -43.40 -22.73 -3.91
CA MET A 380 -44.21 -21.63 -4.48
C MET A 380 -45.48 -22.15 -5.16
N GLU A 381 -45.38 -23.24 -5.96
CA GLU A 381 -46.56 -23.84 -6.59
C GLU A 381 -47.52 -24.45 -5.57
N ARG A 382 -47.02 -25.13 -4.54
CA ARG A 382 -47.85 -25.68 -3.47
C ARG A 382 -48.54 -24.60 -2.64
N TYR A 383 -47.85 -23.45 -2.38
CA TYR A 383 -48.45 -22.33 -1.70
C TYR A 383 -49.54 -21.67 -2.51
N ARG A 384 -49.39 -21.53 -3.84
CA ARG A 384 -50.44 -21.03 -4.75
C ARG A 384 -51.67 -21.90 -4.74
N LEU A 385 -51.48 -23.22 -4.75
CA LEU A 385 -52.56 -24.22 -4.68
C LEU A 385 -53.20 -24.36 -3.29
N GLY A 386 -52.70 -23.62 -2.28
CA GLY A 386 -53.19 -23.67 -0.90
C GLY A 386 -52.83 -24.94 -0.12
N SER A 387 -51.89 -25.76 -0.64
CA SER A 387 -51.41 -27.00 -0.02
C SER A 387 -50.15 -26.84 0.82
N LEU A 388 -49.67 -25.61 0.97
CA LEU A 388 -48.53 -25.21 1.83
C LEU A 388 -48.88 -23.94 2.60
N SER A 389 -48.56 -23.86 3.88
CA SER A 389 -48.76 -22.68 4.69
C SER A 389 -47.79 -21.56 4.34
N GLY A 390 -48.14 -20.27 4.62
CA GLY A 390 -47.26 -19.15 4.41
C GLY A 390 -45.97 -19.20 5.25
N LEU A 391 -46.03 -19.84 6.43
CA LEU A 391 -44.83 -20.04 7.28
C LEU A 391 -43.86 -21.03 6.68
N GLU A 392 -44.35 -22.18 6.21
CA GLU A 392 -43.52 -23.18 5.53
C GLU A 392 -42.91 -22.62 4.24
N PHE A 393 -43.67 -21.83 3.46
CA PHE A 393 -43.15 -21.19 2.26
C PHE A 393 -41.97 -20.22 2.63
N ARG A 394 -42.11 -19.44 3.72
CA ARG A 394 -41.04 -18.56 4.20
C ARG A 394 -39.78 -19.32 4.58
N GLU A 395 -39.89 -20.51 5.13
CA GLU A 395 -38.77 -21.39 5.45
C GLU A 395 -37.98 -21.77 4.18
N TYR A 396 -38.66 -22.21 3.11
CA TYR A 396 -38.01 -22.51 1.83
C TYR A 396 -37.34 -21.29 1.20
N GLN A 397 -37.98 -20.12 1.31
CA GLN A 397 -37.41 -18.84 0.84
C GLN A 397 -36.12 -18.50 1.59
N ASN A 398 -36.12 -18.59 2.91
CA ASN A 398 -34.95 -18.35 3.75
C ASN A 398 -33.83 -19.38 3.49
N ASN A 399 -34.18 -20.64 3.31
CA ASN A 399 -33.23 -21.71 3.00
C ASN A 399 -32.52 -21.45 1.66
N TYR A 400 -33.25 -20.96 0.64
CA TYR A 400 -32.67 -20.58 -0.64
C TYR A 400 -31.68 -19.41 -0.50
N LEU A 401 -32.09 -18.30 0.16
CA LEU A 401 -31.24 -17.15 0.37
C LEU A 401 -29.96 -17.49 1.15
N ASN A 402 -30.11 -18.30 2.20
CA ASN A 402 -28.98 -18.78 3.00
C ASN A 402 -28.04 -19.65 2.17
N ALA A 403 -28.55 -20.54 1.31
CA ALA A 403 -27.74 -21.39 0.45
C ALA A 403 -26.97 -20.55 -0.59
N ILE A 404 -27.60 -19.58 -1.23
CA ILE A 404 -26.92 -18.64 -2.14
C ILE A 404 -25.83 -17.85 -1.40
N ASN A 405 -26.09 -17.33 -0.22
CA ASN A 405 -25.09 -16.57 0.55
C ASN A 405 -23.89 -17.46 0.92
N ARG A 406 -24.12 -18.71 1.37
CA ARG A 406 -23.02 -19.65 1.65
C ARG A 406 -22.21 -19.98 0.41
N LYS A 407 -22.87 -20.24 -0.75
CA LYS A 407 -22.20 -20.46 -2.04
C LYS A 407 -21.30 -19.28 -2.43
N LEU A 408 -21.85 -18.06 -2.44
CA LEU A 408 -21.12 -16.86 -2.82
C LEU A 408 -19.93 -16.61 -1.87
N THR A 409 -20.14 -16.83 -0.56
CA THR A 409 -19.09 -16.67 0.46
C THR A 409 -17.99 -17.71 0.27
N ALA A 410 -18.34 -18.99 0.00
CA ALA A 410 -17.37 -20.05 -0.24
C ALA A 410 -16.53 -19.78 -1.49
N LEU A 411 -17.19 -19.39 -2.58
CA LEU A 411 -16.54 -19.05 -3.85
C LEU A 411 -15.57 -17.87 -3.69
N TYR A 412 -15.99 -16.82 -3.00
CA TYR A 412 -15.14 -15.67 -2.70
C TYR A 412 -13.91 -16.03 -1.85
N ARG A 413 -14.12 -16.80 -0.76
CA ARG A 413 -13.02 -17.25 0.11
C ARG A 413 -12.01 -18.10 -0.65
N ALA A 414 -12.47 -19.03 -1.48
CA ALA A 414 -11.58 -19.83 -2.32
C ALA A 414 -10.77 -18.95 -3.29
N LYS A 415 -11.42 -17.95 -3.91
CA LYS A 415 -10.74 -17.02 -4.83
C LYS A 415 -9.72 -16.15 -4.14
N VAL A 416 -10.03 -15.62 -2.96
CA VAL A 416 -9.07 -14.82 -2.16
C VAL A 416 -7.87 -15.67 -1.75
N SER A 417 -8.08 -16.94 -1.36
CA SER A 417 -6.98 -17.87 -1.05
C SER A 417 -6.14 -18.18 -2.29
N GLU A 418 -6.74 -18.35 -3.47
CA GLU A 418 -6.03 -18.52 -4.75
C GLU A 418 -5.12 -17.30 -5.03
N ILE A 419 -5.65 -16.09 -4.89
CA ILE A 419 -4.88 -14.85 -5.10
C ILE A 419 -3.71 -14.75 -4.11
N GLY A 420 -3.95 -15.10 -2.83
CA GLY A 420 -2.93 -15.14 -1.81
C GLY A 420 -1.80 -16.15 -2.11
N LEU A 421 -2.14 -17.35 -2.61
CA LEU A 421 -1.15 -18.34 -3.04
C LEU A 421 -0.29 -17.83 -4.20
N ARG A 422 -0.88 -17.18 -5.20
CA ARG A 422 -0.16 -16.59 -6.33
C ARG A 422 0.74 -15.44 -5.88
N LEU A 423 0.28 -14.62 -4.91
CA LEU A 423 1.10 -13.58 -4.29
C LEU A 423 2.35 -14.17 -3.63
N LEU A 424 2.17 -15.21 -2.78
CA LEU A 424 3.30 -15.84 -2.10
C LEU A 424 4.27 -16.53 -3.09
N ALA A 425 3.75 -17.09 -4.17
CA ALA A 425 4.54 -17.73 -5.22
C ALA A 425 5.24 -16.74 -6.18
N GLY A 426 4.95 -15.43 -6.07
CA GLY A 426 5.50 -14.39 -6.96
C GLY A 426 4.93 -14.44 -8.37
N GLU A 427 3.66 -14.89 -8.55
CA GLU A 427 3.03 -15.07 -9.86
C GLU A 427 2.11 -13.90 -10.28
N LEU A 428 1.97 -12.86 -9.46
CA LEU A 428 1.04 -11.77 -9.75
C LEU A 428 1.59 -10.72 -10.74
N THR A 429 2.88 -10.73 -11.00
CA THR A 429 3.58 -9.75 -11.86
C THR A 429 4.28 -10.39 -13.05
N GLU A 430 4.06 -11.69 -13.29
CA GLU A 430 4.54 -12.42 -14.48
C GLU A 430 3.55 -12.23 -15.70
#